data_9139e16fa2b3ad01a9428da84095e42f
#
_entry.id   9139e16fa2b3ad01a9428da84095e42f
#
_cell.length_a   1.000
_cell.length_b   1.000
_cell.length_c   1.000
_cell.angle_alpha   90.00
_cell.angle_beta   90.00
_cell.angle_gamma   90.00
#
_symmetry.space_group_name_H-M   'P 1'
#
loop_
_entity.id
_entity.type
_entity.pdbx_description
1 polymer ?
#
loop_
_entity_poly.entity_id
_entity_poly.type
_entity_poly.pdbx_seq_one_letter_code
_entity_poly.pdbx_strand_id
1 'polypeptide(L)' 'ALKQLPEQSRNIVLMFFFLDMSDSEIGEKLNINRSTSYRHRRNSLEEIRKQLKEKKTNEE' A
#
# COMPACT_ATOMS: atom_id res chain seq x y z
N ALA A 1 -3.06 1.65 11.40
CA ALA A 1 -3.45 2.04 10.03
C ALA A 1 -3.35 0.86 9.07
N LEU A 2 -2.21 0.17 9.07
CA LEU A 2 -2.02 -0.94 8.15
C LEU A 2 -2.97 -2.09 8.42
N LYS A 3 -3.44 -2.21 9.64
CA LYS A 3 -4.36 -3.28 10.00
C LYS A 3 -5.68 -3.19 9.26
N GLN A 4 -6.04 -2.00 8.81
CA GLN A 4 -7.32 -1.79 8.14
C GLN A 4 -7.24 -2.04 6.66
N LEU A 5 -6.05 -2.28 6.14
CA LEU A 5 -5.89 -2.55 4.72
C LEU A 5 -6.05 -4.04 4.44
N PRO A 6 -6.57 -4.39 3.26
CA PRO A 6 -6.58 -5.79 2.85
C PRO A 6 -5.17 -6.36 2.86
N GLU A 7 -5.09 -7.66 3.12
CA GLU A 7 -3.78 -8.31 3.20
C GLU A 7 -2.97 -8.10 1.94
N GLN A 8 -3.61 -8.21 0.79
CA GLN A 8 -2.89 -8.06 -0.48
C GLN A 8 -2.32 -6.65 -0.61
N SER A 9 -3.11 -5.65 -0.29
CA SER A 9 -2.65 -4.26 -0.38
C SER A 9 -1.49 -4.02 0.57
N ARG A 10 -1.57 -4.58 1.77
CA ARG A 10 -0.54 -4.44 2.76
C ARG A 10 0.76 -5.08 2.28
N ASN A 11 0.66 -6.27 1.68
CA ASN A 11 1.82 -6.95 1.16
C ASN A 11 2.47 -6.16 0.03
N ILE A 12 1.66 -5.58 -0.85
CA ILE A 12 2.18 -4.80 -1.95
C ILE A 12 2.95 -3.59 -1.44
N VAL A 13 2.40 -2.91 -0.46
CA VAL A 13 3.06 -1.74 0.12
C VAL A 13 4.39 -2.14 0.75
N LEU A 14 4.41 -3.24 1.48
CA LEU A 14 5.63 -3.71 2.11
C LEU A 14 6.69 -4.08 1.07
N MET A 15 6.28 -4.76 0.02
CA MET A 15 7.22 -5.14 -1.03
C MET A 15 7.79 -3.92 -1.72
N PHE A 16 6.95 -2.93 -1.95
CA PHE A 16 7.41 -1.75 -2.65
C PHE A 16 8.37 -0.93 -1.81
N PHE A 17 8.08 -0.73 -0.54
CA PHE A 17 8.86 0.17 0.29
C PHE A 17 9.97 -0.52 1.06
N PHE A 18 9.77 -1.73 1.52
CA PHE A 18 10.80 -2.41 2.30
C PHE A 18 11.69 -3.30 1.46
N LEU A 19 11.14 -3.92 0.44
CA LEU A 19 11.93 -4.81 -0.42
C LEU A 19 12.39 -4.12 -1.69
N ASP A 20 12.01 -2.87 -1.86
CA ASP A 20 12.46 -2.06 -2.99
C ASP A 20 12.11 -2.71 -4.33
N MET A 21 10.94 -3.31 -4.40
CA MET A 21 10.47 -3.96 -5.61
C MET A 21 9.63 -3.00 -6.44
N SER A 22 9.75 -3.12 -7.75
CA SER A 22 8.90 -2.32 -8.64
C SER A 22 7.52 -2.96 -8.76
N ASP A 23 6.56 -2.20 -9.30
CA ASP A 23 5.22 -2.73 -9.51
C ASP A 23 5.24 -3.96 -10.42
N SER A 24 6.13 -3.96 -11.41
CA SER A 24 6.26 -5.12 -12.30
C SER A 24 6.72 -6.35 -11.52
N GLU A 25 7.69 -6.18 -10.68
CA GLU A 25 8.22 -7.29 -9.89
C GLU A 25 7.18 -7.79 -8.89
N ILE A 26 6.48 -6.87 -8.26
CA ILE A 26 5.43 -7.24 -7.32
C ILE A 26 4.33 -8.00 -8.04
N GLY A 27 3.97 -7.54 -9.24
CA GLY A 27 2.95 -8.20 -10.03
C GLY A 27 3.32 -9.63 -10.36
N GLU A 28 4.57 -9.86 -10.72
CA GLU A 28 5.04 -11.20 -11.01
C GLU A 28 5.02 -12.07 -9.76
N LYS A 29 5.48 -11.51 -8.67
CA LYS A 29 5.56 -12.26 -7.43
C LYS A 29 4.18 -12.69 -6.94
N LEU A 30 3.22 -11.82 -7.04
CA LEU A 30 1.86 -12.08 -6.56
C LEU A 30 0.93 -12.58 -7.66
N ASN A 31 1.46 -12.73 -8.88
CA ASN A 31 0.67 -13.22 -10.00
C ASN A 31 -0.50 -12.30 -10.32
N ILE A 32 -0.22 -11.01 -10.33
CA ILE A 32 -1.20 -9.99 -10.70
C ILE A 32 -0.57 -9.05 -11.70
N ASN A 33 -1.40 -8.26 -12.38
CA ASN A 33 -0.89 -7.27 -13.32
C ASN A 33 -0.20 -6.14 -12.57
N ARG A 34 0.80 -5.55 -13.23
CA ARG A 34 1.49 -4.42 -12.62
C ARG A 34 0.52 -3.26 -12.38
N SER A 35 -0.48 -3.12 -13.26
CA SER A 35 -1.49 -2.09 -13.07
C SER A 35 -2.26 -2.30 -11.78
N THR A 36 -2.56 -3.55 -11.49
CA THR A 36 -3.26 -3.90 -10.25
C THR A 36 -2.39 -3.57 -9.04
N SER A 37 -1.10 -3.90 -9.13
CA SER A 37 -0.17 -3.60 -8.06
C SER A 37 -0.09 -2.09 -7.83
N TYR A 38 0.03 -1.33 -8.90
CA TYR A 38 0.09 0.12 -8.83
C TYR A 38 -1.17 0.70 -8.17
N ARG A 39 -2.32 0.17 -8.57
CA ARG A 39 -3.59 0.67 -8.04
C ARG A 39 -3.71 0.38 -6.55
N HIS A 40 -3.37 -0.82 -6.14
CA HIS A 40 -3.41 -1.19 -4.73
C HIS A 40 -2.46 -0.33 -3.92
N ARG A 41 -1.25 -0.14 -4.44
CA ARG A 41 -0.26 0.67 -3.75
C ARG A 41 -0.73 2.09 -3.56
N ARG A 42 -1.27 2.68 -4.62
CA ARG A 42 -1.73 4.05 -4.57
C ARG A 42 -2.90 4.21 -3.60
N ASN A 43 -3.86 3.30 -3.68
CA ASN A 43 -5.01 3.35 -2.78
C ASN A 43 -4.58 3.19 -1.33
N SER A 44 -3.64 2.29 -1.08
CA SER A 44 -3.16 2.07 0.27
C SER A 44 -2.47 3.31 0.81
N LEU A 45 -1.66 3.96 0.00
CA LEU A 45 -0.96 5.16 0.43
C LEU A 45 -1.93 6.29 0.73
N GLU A 46 -2.96 6.42 -0.07
CA GLU A 46 -3.96 7.44 0.18
C GLU A 46 -4.70 7.19 1.48
N GLU A 47 -5.00 5.94 1.74
CA GLU A 47 -5.69 5.57 2.97
C GLU A 47 -4.82 5.85 4.19
N ILE A 48 -3.57 5.47 4.12
CA ILE A 48 -2.64 5.71 5.22
C ILE A 48 -2.48 7.19 5.46
N ARG A 49 -2.34 7.95 4.40
CA ARG A 49 -2.19 9.40 4.49
C ARG A 49 -3.40 10.04 5.16
N LYS A 50 -4.59 9.56 4.77
CA LYS A 50 -5.82 10.07 5.32
C LYS A 50 -5.89 9.78 6.82
N GLN A 51 -5.52 8.59 7.22
CA GLN A 51 -5.57 8.22 8.63
C GLN A 51 -4.56 9.00 9.45
N LEU A 52 -3.39 9.23 8.90
CA LEU A 52 -2.38 10.03 9.59
C LEU A 52 -2.85 11.46 9.79
N LYS A 53 -3.52 11.98 8.78
CA LYS A 53 -4.04 13.34 8.86
C LYS A 53 -5.11 13.45 9.94
N GLU A 54 -6.00 12.47 10.00
CA GLU A 54 -7.04 12.45 11.02
C GLU A 54 -6.45 12.32 12.41
N LYS A 55 -5.45 11.47 12.54
CA LYS A 55 -4.82 11.25 13.81
C LYS A 55 -4.14 12.53 14.30
N LYS A 56 -3.51 13.23 13.39
CA LYS A 56 -2.85 14.47 13.73
C LYS A 56 -3.86 15.50 14.22
N THR A 57 -5.02 15.54 13.57
CA THR A 57 -6.09 16.44 13.99
C THR A 57 -6.56 16.11 15.38
N ASN A 58 -6.70 14.83 15.66
CA ASN A 58 -7.20 14.38 16.96
C ASN A 58 -6.25 14.73 18.09
N GLU A 59 -4.98 14.77 17.80
CA GLU A 59 -3.99 15.06 18.83
C GLU A 59 -3.98 16.51 19.23
N GLU A 60 -4.55 17.34 18.44
CA GLU A 60 -4.64 18.74 18.78
C GLU A 60 -5.79 18.97 19.74
#